data_4a02b4a7389c04051638fa9b47e5a699
#
_entry.id   4a02b4a7389c04051638fa9b47e5a699
#
_cell.length_a   1.000
_cell.length_b   1.000
_cell.length_c   1.000
_cell.angle_alpha   90.00
_cell.angle_beta   90.00
_cell.angle_gamma   90.00
#
_symmetry.space_group_name_H-M   'P 1'
#
loop_
_entity.id
_entity.type
_entity.pdbx_description
1 polymer ?
#
loop_
_entity_poly.entity_id
_entity_poly.type
_entity_poly.pdbx_seq_one_letter_code
_entity_poly.pdbx_strand_id
1 'polypeptide(L)'
;MEKWKKSEFQNTCVKIENLNKSFGEDLVLKEVNLTLKVGQVYGVVGNNGSGKTVLMKCICGFLPVTTGTIRVFGKEIGRDVDFPESLGVIIETPGFLTQYTGVKNLEILADMKRMISKADIRLILKKVGLDPDMKKPVGKYSLGMRQRLGIAQAIMEDPRFLILDEPFNGLDKHGVAEIRELLLDLKAAGKTILLASHNDEDIRILCDHVYEMDGGVLRERTA
;
A
#
# COMPACT_ATOMS: atom_id res chain seq x y z
N MET A 1 20.66 15.24 -24.16
CA MET A 1 19.22 15.00 -23.91
C MET A 1 18.91 14.30 -22.58
N GLU A 2 19.86 13.99 -21.69
CA GLU A 2 19.61 13.21 -20.45
C GLU A 2 19.55 14.02 -19.14
N LYS A 3 20.04 15.25 -19.12
CA LYS A 3 20.13 16.04 -17.87
C LYS A 3 18.81 16.59 -17.33
N TRP A 4 17.83 16.87 -18.17
CA TRP A 4 16.55 17.42 -17.76
C TRP A 4 15.50 16.31 -17.41
N LYS A 5 15.67 15.08 -17.90
CA LYS A 5 14.87 13.93 -17.45
C LYS A 5 15.13 13.55 -15.97
N LYS A 6 16.32 13.80 -15.45
CA LYS A 6 16.64 13.51 -14.03
C LYS A 6 15.90 14.41 -13.02
N SER A 7 15.55 15.65 -13.38
CA SER A 7 14.85 16.56 -12.46
C SER A 7 13.35 16.24 -12.29
N GLU A 8 12.71 15.69 -13.31
CA GLU A 8 11.27 15.37 -13.31
C GLU A 8 10.94 14.19 -12.39
N PHE A 9 11.88 13.25 -12.22
CA PHE A 9 11.69 12.08 -11.35
C PHE A 9 12.12 12.30 -9.89
N GLN A 10 12.79 13.39 -9.56
CA GLN A 10 13.29 13.63 -8.19
C GLN A 10 12.16 13.80 -7.16
N ASN A 11 10.95 14.20 -7.59
CA ASN A 11 9.81 14.38 -6.71
C ASN A 11 8.61 13.47 -7.06
N THR A 12 8.81 12.49 -7.94
CA THR A 12 7.75 11.56 -8.37
C THR A 12 7.95 10.19 -7.76
N CYS A 13 6.95 9.72 -7.01
CA CYS A 13 6.91 8.36 -6.47
C CYS A 13 6.41 7.37 -7.53
N VAL A 14 5.24 7.64 -8.11
CA VAL A 14 4.62 6.79 -9.14
C VAL A 14 4.27 7.63 -10.35
N LYS A 15 4.55 7.13 -11.56
CA LYS A 15 4.05 7.66 -12.83
C LYS A 15 3.46 6.54 -13.65
N ILE A 16 2.20 6.69 -14.01
CA ILE A 16 1.43 5.76 -14.86
C ILE A 16 1.02 6.50 -16.12
N GLU A 17 1.29 5.91 -17.28
CA GLU A 17 0.97 6.49 -18.60
C GLU A 17 0.19 5.49 -19.44
N ASN A 18 -1.05 5.85 -19.82
CA ASN A 18 -1.97 5.12 -20.70
C ASN A 18 -2.13 3.63 -20.33
N LEU A 19 -2.25 3.35 -19.03
CA LEU A 19 -2.33 1.99 -18.51
C LEU A 19 -3.66 1.33 -18.86
N ASN A 20 -3.59 0.19 -19.53
CA ASN A 20 -4.71 -0.71 -19.71
C ASN A 20 -4.39 -2.08 -19.10
N LYS A 21 -5.41 -2.69 -18.48
CA LYS A 21 -5.32 -4.07 -17.97
C LYS A 21 -6.55 -4.84 -18.36
N SER A 22 -6.34 -5.94 -19.11
CA SER A 22 -7.38 -6.91 -19.46
C SER A 22 -7.13 -8.27 -18.82
N PHE A 23 -8.21 -9.01 -18.60
CA PHE A 23 -8.22 -10.43 -18.26
C PHE A 23 -9.08 -11.13 -19.34
N GLY A 24 -8.42 -11.80 -20.29
CA GLY A 24 -9.10 -12.26 -21.50
C GLY A 24 -9.67 -11.06 -22.26
N GLU A 25 -10.99 -11.07 -22.52
CA GLU A 25 -11.71 -10.02 -23.22
C GLU A 25 -12.14 -8.85 -22.31
N ASP A 26 -12.13 -9.07 -20.99
CA ASP A 26 -12.58 -8.07 -20.01
C ASP A 26 -11.53 -6.99 -19.77
N LEU A 27 -11.77 -5.76 -20.25
CA LEU A 27 -10.93 -4.60 -20.01
C LEU A 27 -11.29 -3.95 -18.65
N VAL A 28 -10.46 -4.22 -17.64
CA VAL A 28 -10.67 -3.82 -16.25
C VAL A 28 -10.08 -2.44 -15.92
N LEU A 29 -8.93 -2.07 -16.47
CA LEU A 29 -8.37 -0.71 -16.38
C LEU A 29 -8.30 -0.12 -17.78
N LYS A 30 -8.74 1.15 -17.91
CA LYS A 30 -8.94 1.83 -19.20
C LYS A 30 -8.20 3.15 -19.22
N GLU A 31 -7.09 3.21 -19.97
CA GLU A 31 -6.27 4.41 -20.21
C GLU A 31 -5.93 5.19 -18.93
N VAL A 32 -5.63 4.47 -17.84
CA VAL A 32 -5.34 5.10 -16.55
C VAL A 32 -4.03 5.89 -16.64
N ASN A 33 -4.11 7.17 -16.27
CA ASN A 33 -2.98 8.07 -16.12
C ASN A 33 -2.95 8.58 -14.68
N LEU A 34 -1.78 8.49 -14.00
CA LEU A 34 -1.65 8.87 -12.60
C LEU A 34 -0.22 9.32 -12.30
N THR A 35 -0.09 10.39 -11.54
CA THR A 35 1.21 10.84 -11.02
C THR A 35 1.10 11.08 -9.52
N LEU A 36 1.88 10.32 -8.74
CA LEU A 36 1.99 10.49 -7.30
C LEU A 36 3.33 11.15 -6.96
N LYS A 37 3.27 12.27 -6.23
CA LYS A 37 4.48 12.95 -5.71
C LYS A 37 4.93 12.30 -4.40
N VAL A 38 6.22 12.42 -4.11
CA VAL A 38 6.81 11.92 -2.87
C VAL A 38 6.25 12.67 -1.65
N GLY A 39 6.02 11.97 -0.53
CA GLY A 39 5.63 12.55 0.74
C GLY A 39 4.17 12.98 0.86
N GLN A 40 3.31 12.53 -0.04
CA GLN A 40 1.88 12.84 -0.04
C GLN A 40 1.02 11.57 0.11
N VAL A 41 -0.20 11.74 0.59
CA VAL A 41 -1.20 10.68 0.74
C VAL A 41 -2.27 10.84 -0.34
N TYR A 42 -2.50 9.77 -1.08
CA TYR A 42 -3.44 9.69 -2.18
C TYR A 42 -4.54 8.68 -1.87
N GLY A 43 -5.78 9.13 -1.94
CA GLY A 43 -6.95 8.27 -1.79
C GLY A 43 -7.46 7.80 -3.15
N VAL A 44 -7.81 6.52 -3.26
CA VAL A 44 -8.56 5.97 -4.39
C VAL A 44 -9.90 5.47 -3.87
N VAL A 45 -10.97 6.14 -4.27
CA VAL A 45 -12.34 5.78 -3.91
C VAL A 45 -13.07 5.14 -5.10
N GLY A 46 -14.17 4.48 -4.85
CA GLY A 46 -15.01 3.85 -5.89
C GLY A 46 -15.63 2.56 -5.41
N ASN A 47 -16.62 2.08 -6.12
CA ASN A 47 -17.37 0.86 -5.79
C ASN A 47 -16.50 -0.40 -5.81
N ASN A 48 -16.96 -1.47 -5.16
CA ASN A 48 -16.33 -2.78 -5.29
C ASN A 48 -16.38 -3.22 -6.75
N GLY A 49 -15.26 -3.80 -7.24
CA GLY A 49 -15.12 -4.20 -8.64
C GLY A 49 -14.79 -3.06 -9.61
N SER A 50 -14.63 -1.80 -9.16
CA SER A 50 -14.28 -0.68 -10.05
C SER A 50 -12.86 -0.73 -10.63
N GLY A 51 -11.95 -1.55 -10.06
CA GLY A 51 -10.57 -1.70 -10.53
C GLY A 51 -9.49 -1.24 -9.55
N LYS A 52 -9.83 -0.71 -8.35
CA LYS A 52 -8.87 -0.18 -7.36
C LYS A 52 -7.76 -1.18 -6.99
N THR A 53 -8.16 -2.38 -6.55
CA THR A 53 -7.23 -3.47 -6.18
C THR A 53 -6.38 -3.92 -7.38
N VAL A 54 -6.96 -3.95 -8.59
CA VAL A 54 -6.21 -4.29 -9.81
C VAL A 54 -5.15 -3.24 -10.12
N LEU A 55 -5.49 -1.93 -10.00
CA LEU A 55 -4.52 -0.85 -10.15
C LEU A 55 -3.38 -0.98 -9.15
N MET A 56 -3.69 -1.19 -7.87
CA MET A 56 -2.68 -1.38 -6.82
C MET A 56 -1.78 -2.59 -7.10
N LYS A 57 -2.35 -3.73 -7.52
CA LYS A 57 -1.59 -4.93 -7.91
C LYS A 57 -0.66 -4.68 -9.11
N CYS A 58 -1.10 -3.88 -10.09
CA CYS A 58 -0.25 -3.49 -11.22
C CYS A 58 0.93 -2.60 -10.75
N ILE A 59 0.69 -1.62 -9.87
CA ILE A 59 1.75 -0.75 -9.32
C ILE A 59 2.77 -1.57 -8.53
N CYS A 60 2.32 -2.58 -7.77
CA CYS A 60 3.20 -3.49 -7.02
C CYS A 60 4.00 -4.46 -7.91
N GLY A 61 3.67 -4.60 -9.19
CA GLY A 61 4.26 -5.62 -10.06
C GLY A 61 3.64 -7.02 -9.89
N PHE A 62 2.57 -7.17 -9.08
CA PHE A 62 1.89 -8.46 -8.89
C PHE A 62 1.06 -8.88 -10.11
N LEU A 63 0.66 -7.92 -10.93
CA LEU A 63 -0.05 -8.13 -12.18
C LEU A 63 0.65 -7.38 -13.31
N PRO A 64 1.06 -8.05 -14.40
CA PRO A 64 1.60 -7.38 -15.57
C PRO A 64 0.51 -6.52 -16.23
N VAL A 65 0.90 -5.37 -16.76
CA VAL A 65 0.02 -4.50 -17.53
C VAL A 65 -0.25 -5.10 -18.92
N THR A 66 -1.39 -4.79 -19.55
CA THR A 66 -1.66 -5.18 -20.94
C THR A 66 -1.02 -4.19 -21.92
N THR A 67 -1.18 -2.89 -21.66
CA THR A 67 -0.50 -1.81 -22.39
C THR A 67 -0.24 -0.63 -21.44
N GLY A 68 0.59 0.31 -21.86
CA GLY A 68 1.01 1.43 -21.05
C GLY A 68 2.24 1.13 -20.20
N THR A 69 2.58 2.06 -19.30
CA THR A 69 3.78 1.93 -18.45
C THR A 69 3.51 2.37 -17.03
N ILE A 70 4.18 1.71 -16.09
CA ILE A 70 4.20 2.11 -14.67
C ILE A 70 5.66 2.29 -14.26
N ARG A 71 5.99 3.46 -13.71
CA ARG A 71 7.29 3.72 -13.10
C ARG A 71 7.12 4.05 -11.63
N VAL A 72 7.93 3.40 -10.78
CA VAL A 72 8.00 3.68 -9.35
C VAL A 72 9.42 4.13 -9.03
N PHE A 73 9.57 5.34 -8.45
CA PHE A 73 10.86 6.00 -8.24
C PHE A 73 11.75 6.01 -9.50
N GLY A 74 11.13 6.20 -10.67
CA GLY A 74 11.78 6.27 -11.97
C GLY A 74 12.13 4.93 -12.62
N LYS A 75 11.97 3.79 -11.93
CA LYS A 75 12.16 2.44 -12.49
C LYS A 75 10.85 1.90 -13.06
N GLU A 76 10.89 1.38 -14.27
CA GLU A 76 9.74 0.82 -14.96
C GLU A 76 9.49 -0.63 -14.49
N ILE A 77 8.26 -0.88 -14.01
CA ILE A 77 7.83 -2.19 -13.52
C ILE A 77 7.65 -3.15 -14.70
N GLY A 78 8.18 -4.36 -14.58
CA GLY A 78 8.16 -5.40 -15.61
C GLY A 78 9.24 -5.23 -16.69
N ARG A 79 10.08 -4.15 -16.62
CA ARG A 79 11.19 -3.93 -17.52
C ARG A 79 12.52 -3.73 -16.78
N ASP A 80 12.59 -2.72 -15.91
CA ASP A 80 13.80 -2.39 -15.14
C ASP A 80 13.86 -3.18 -13.83
N VAL A 81 12.70 -3.45 -13.24
CA VAL A 81 12.51 -4.23 -12.01
C VAL A 81 11.18 -4.99 -12.06
N ASP A 82 11.10 -6.15 -11.41
CA ASP A 82 9.85 -6.90 -11.28
C ASP A 82 8.95 -6.27 -10.19
N PHE A 83 9.55 -5.77 -9.11
CA PHE A 83 8.86 -5.18 -7.97
C PHE A 83 9.53 -3.88 -7.55
N PRO A 84 8.74 -2.88 -7.05
CA PRO A 84 9.31 -1.65 -6.49
C PRO A 84 10.21 -1.94 -5.28
N GLU A 85 11.33 -1.23 -5.22
CA GLU A 85 12.27 -1.37 -4.14
C GLU A 85 11.76 -0.74 -2.83
N SER A 86 11.56 -0.45 -2.02
CA SER A 86 11.10 0.32 -0.83
C SER A 86 9.59 0.48 -0.79
N LEU A 87 8.88 -0.62 -0.98
CA LEU A 87 7.43 -0.72 -0.97
C LEU A 87 6.95 -1.53 0.25
N GLY A 88 6.01 -0.97 1.01
CA GLY A 88 5.18 -1.70 1.96
C GLY A 88 3.75 -1.86 1.42
N VAL A 89 3.16 -3.04 1.57
CA VAL A 89 1.89 -3.32 0.90
C VAL A 89 0.93 -4.11 1.79
N ILE A 90 -0.34 -3.67 1.76
CA ILE A 90 -1.50 -4.47 2.18
C ILE A 90 -2.48 -4.44 1.01
N ILE A 91 -2.69 -5.58 0.38
CA ILE A 91 -3.69 -5.78 -0.67
C ILE A 91 -4.46 -7.03 -0.32
N GLU A 92 -5.79 -6.91 -0.23
CA GLU A 92 -6.66 -8.01 0.20
C GLU A 92 -6.32 -8.48 1.63
N THR A 93 -6.42 -9.78 1.91
CA THR A 93 -6.15 -10.34 3.22
C THR A 93 -4.69 -10.77 3.31
N PRO A 94 -3.89 -10.25 4.25
CA PRO A 94 -2.51 -10.69 4.43
C PRO A 94 -2.43 -12.19 4.74
N GLY A 95 -1.60 -12.90 3.96
CA GLY A 95 -1.35 -14.34 4.12
C GLY A 95 -0.31 -14.60 5.20
N PHE A 96 -0.75 -14.93 6.42
CA PHE A 96 0.13 -15.31 7.52
C PHE A 96 0.18 -16.82 7.73
N LEU A 97 1.29 -17.31 8.27
CA LEU A 97 1.43 -18.68 8.75
C LEU A 97 0.63 -18.83 10.04
N THR A 98 -0.56 -19.41 9.92
CA THR A 98 -1.58 -19.42 10.97
C THR A 98 -1.19 -20.15 12.25
N GLN A 99 -0.24 -21.07 12.17
CA GLN A 99 0.30 -21.85 13.31
C GLN A 99 1.31 -21.06 14.16
N TYR A 100 1.86 -19.97 13.65
CA TYR A 100 2.85 -19.14 14.36
C TYR A 100 2.23 -17.89 14.99
N THR A 101 2.96 -17.31 15.95
CA THR A 101 2.60 -16.02 16.56
C THR A 101 2.84 -14.86 15.57
N GLY A 102 2.30 -13.66 15.86
CA GLY A 102 2.53 -12.47 15.05
C GLY A 102 4.02 -12.11 14.97
N VAL A 103 4.73 -12.12 16.10
CA VAL A 103 6.19 -11.91 16.13
C VAL A 103 6.90 -12.88 15.20
N LYS A 104 6.58 -14.18 15.30
CA LYS A 104 7.27 -15.20 14.50
C LYS A 104 7.01 -15.05 13.01
N ASN A 105 5.81 -14.64 12.62
CA ASN A 105 5.50 -14.33 11.22
C ASN A 105 6.38 -13.19 10.69
N LEU A 106 6.52 -12.08 11.44
CA LEU A 106 7.36 -10.96 11.03
C LEU A 106 8.85 -11.30 11.05
N GLU A 107 9.32 -12.11 12.03
CA GLU A 107 10.71 -12.59 12.05
C GLU A 107 11.06 -13.38 10.78
N ILE A 108 10.18 -14.30 10.33
CA ILE A 108 10.41 -15.09 9.12
C ILE A 108 10.60 -14.18 7.90
N LEU A 109 9.78 -13.13 7.76
CA LEU A 109 9.89 -12.18 6.67
C LEU A 109 11.16 -11.32 6.80
N ALA A 110 11.48 -10.84 8.00
CA ALA A 110 12.68 -10.05 8.27
C ALA A 110 13.97 -10.82 7.96
N ASP A 111 14.00 -12.12 8.23
CA ASP A 111 15.14 -13.00 7.97
C ASP A 111 15.47 -13.12 6.46
N MET A 112 14.48 -12.88 5.58
CA MET A 112 14.70 -12.91 4.12
C MET A 112 15.58 -11.76 3.62
N LYS A 113 15.40 -10.55 4.17
CA LYS A 113 16.17 -9.36 3.77
C LYS A 113 17.22 -8.95 4.81
N ARG A 114 17.06 -9.35 6.05
CA ARG A 114 17.94 -9.03 7.19
C ARG A 114 18.16 -7.54 7.41
N MET A 115 17.13 -6.72 7.15
CA MET A 115 17.18 -5.26 7.26
C MET A 115 16.81 -4.75 8.64
N ILE A 116 16.07 -5.53 9.43
CA ILE A 116 15.55 -5.13 10.74
C ILE A 116 15.84 -6.20 11.80
N SER A 117 15.98 -5.75 13.05
CA SER A 117 16.24 -6.62 14.18
C SER A 117 14.93 -7.14 14.83
N LYS A 118 15.05 -8.15 15.68
CA LYS A 118 13.92 -8.63 16.51
C LYS A 118 13.40 -7.54 17.46
N ALA A 119 14.25 -6.63 17.90
CA ALA A 119 13.84 -5.51 18.74
C ALA A 119 12.96 -4.53 17.94
N ASP A 120 13.31 -4.25 16.70
CA ASP A 120 12.51 -3.39 15.83
C ASP A 120 11.14 -3.99 15.54
N ILE A 121 11.05 -5.30 15.27
CA ILE A 121 9.78 -6.02 15.10
C ILE A 121 8.87 -5.83 16.31
N ARG A 122 9.42 -5.97 17.52
CA ARG A 122 8.65 -5.79 18.75
C ARG A 122 8.15 -4.37 18.93
N LEU A 123 8.95 -3.36 18.56
CA LEU A 123 8.55 -1.95 18.59
C LEU A 123 7.43 -1.68 17.58
N ILE A 124 7.53 -2.23 16.39
CA ILE A 124 6.52 -2.07 15.34
C ILE A 124 5.19 -2.71 15.74
N LEU A 125 5.21 -3.91 16.34
CA LEU A 125 4.00 -4.54 16.86
C LEU A 125 3.31 -3.67 17.90
N LYS A 126 4.06 -3.05 18.83
CA LYS A 126 3.50 -2.09 19.78
C LYS A 126 2.89 -0.87 19.09
N LYS A 127 3.55 -0.34 18.06
CA LYS A 127 3.03 0.82 17.29
C LYS A 127 1.68 0.55 16.63
N VAL A 128 1.41 -0.68 16.22
CA VAL A 128 0.12 -1.07 15.66
C VAL A 128 -0.87 -1.59 16.71
N GLY A 129 -0.55 -1.48 18.00
CA GLY A 129 -1.43 -1.92 19.10
C GLY A 129 -1.50 -3.44 19.28
N LEU A 130 -0.44 -4.17 18.93
CA LEU A 130 -0.31 -5.60 19.20
C LEU A 130 0.74 -5.87 20.28
N ASP A 131 0.40 -6.75 21.22
CA ASP A 131 1.35 -7.22 22.23
C ASP A 131 2.42 -8.13 21.60
N PRO A 132 3.72 -7.74 21.60
CA PRO A 132 4.79 -8.56 21.04
C PRO A 132 5.07 -9.83 21.86
N ASP A 133 4.57 -9.94 23.09
CA ASP A 133 4.74 -11.11 23.94
C ASP A 133 3.57 -12.11 23.83
N MET A 134 2.59 -11.79 22.99
CA MET A 134 1.42 -12.62 22.76
C MET A 134 1.81 -13.98 22.18
N LYS A 135 1.53 -15.05 22.93
CA LYS A 135 1.80 -16.43 22.51
C LYS A 135 0.71 -17.05 21.65
N LYS A 136 -0.41 -16.32 21.43
CA LYS A 136 -1.54 -16.77 20.63
C LYS A 136 -1.13 -16.88 19.16
N PRO A 137 -1.38 -18.01 18.47
CA PRO A 137 -1.09 -18.14 17.05
C PRO A 137 -2.04 -17.28 16.21
N VAL A 138 -1.55 -16.81 15.04
CA VAL A 138 -2.28 -15.89 14.15
C VAL A 138 -3.61 -16.49 13.65
N GLY A 139 -3.70 -17.81 13.52
CA GLY A 139 -4.96 -18.49 13.21
C GLY A 139 -6.11 -18.22 14.18
N LYS A 140 -5.78 -17.81 15.43
CA LYS A 140 -6.75 -17.45 16.47
C LYS A 140 -6.92 -15.92 16.63
N TYR A 141 -6.29 -15.09 15.77
CA TYR A 141 -6.45 -13.64 15.82
C TYR A 141 -7.85 -13.24 15.32
N SER A 142 -8.39 -12.17 15.89
CA SER A 142 -9.55 -11.49 15.32
C SER A 142 -9.19 -10.86 13.96
N LEU A 143 -10.19 -10.45 13.18
CA LEU A 143 -9.96 -9.75 11.93
C LEU A 143 -9.11 -8.49 12.16
N GLY A 144 -9.48 -7.66 13.15
CA GLY A 144 -8.71 -6.45 13.50
C GLY A 144 -7.27 -6.74 13.93
N MET A 145 -7.02 -7.83 14.69
CA MET A 145 -5.65 -8.21 15.02
C MET A 145 -4.84 -8.64 13.79
N ARG A 146 -5.45 -9.35 12.83
CA ARG A 146 -4.79 -9.70 11.57
C ARG A 146 -4.52 -8.45 10.73
N GLN A 147 -5.45 -7.50 10.72
CA GLN A 147 -5.29 -6.23 10.03
C GLN A 147 -4.11 -5.43 10.61
N ARG A 148 -4.04 -5.28 11.93
CA ARG A 148 -2.92 -4.65 12.62
C ARG A 148 -1.59 -5.33 12.31
N LEU A 149 -1.55 -6.66 12.27
CA LEU A 149 -0.36 -7.41 11.90
C LEU A 149 0.05 -7.16 10.44
N GLY A 150 -0.92 -7.04 9.51
CA GLY A 150 -0.69 -6.66 8.12
C GLY A 150 -0.08 -5.26 8.00
N ILE A 151 -0.58 -4.30 8.79
CA ILE A 151 0.00 -2.95 8.84
C ILE A 151 1.44 -3.01 9.37
N ALA A 152 1.68 -3.77 10.46
CA ALA A 152 3.02 -3.99 10.99
C ALA A 152 3.98 -4.55 9.93
N GLN A 153 3.55 -5.56 9.17
CA GLN A 153 4.31 -6.13 8.05
C GLN A 153 4.63 -5.08 6.99
N ALA A 154 3.64 -4.27 6.60
CA ALA A 154 3.82 -3.26 5.56
C ALA A 154 4.83 -2.17 5.92
N ILE A 155 4.92 -1.79 7.21
CA ILE A 155 5.78 -0.69 7.67
C ILE A 155 7.12 -1.15 8.26
N MET A 156 7.32 -2.44 8.52
CA MET A 156 8.43 -2.93 9.33
C MET A 156 9.83 -2.65 8.75
N GLU A 157 9.95 -2.57 7.43
CA GLU A 157 11.22 -2.29 6.74
C GLU A 157 11.39 -0.79 6.41
N ASP A 158 10.62 0.09 7.04
CA ASP A 158 10.64 1.54 6.84
C ASP A 158 10.52 1.97 5.37
N PRO A 159 9.54 1.47 4.61
CA PRO A 159 9.44 1.74 3.18
C PRO A 159 9.18 3.22 2.91
N ARG A 160 9.60 3.70 1.72
CA ARG A 160 9.34 5.06 1.23
C ARG A 160 7.93 5.20 0.66
N PHE A 161 7.35 4.11 0.18
CA PHE A 161 6.03 4.05 -0.42
C PHE A 161 5.17 2.96 0.22
N LEU A 162 3.93 3.28 0.51
CA LEU A 162 2.94 2.36 1.08
C LEU A 162 1.72 2.27 0.16
N ILE A 163 1.26 1.06 -0.10
CA ILE A 163 -0.02 0.77 -0.76
C ILE A 163 -0.90 0.01 0.21
N LEU A 164 -2.03 0.62 0.58
CA LEU A 164 -2.92 0.12 1.62
C LEU A 164 -4.35 -0.01 1.05
N ASP A 165 -4.77 -1.24 0.78
CA ASP A 165 -6.13 -1.54 0.33
C ASP A 165 -7.00 -1.86 1.54
N GLU A 166 -7.96 -0.98 1.85
CA GLU A 166 -8.90 -1.07 2.99
C GLU A 166 -8.21 -1.34 4.35
N PRO A 167 -7.22 -0.52 4.79
CA PRO A 167 -6.41 -0.80 5.97
C PRO A 167 -7.20 -0.77 7.29
N PHE A 168 -8.40 -0.21 7.31
CA PHE A 168 -9.24 -0.08 8.50
C PHE A 168 -10.24 -1.21 8.68
N ASN A 169 -10.31 -2.15 7.73
CA ASN A 169 -11.25 -3.25 7.78
C ASN A 169 -11.10 -4.12 9.04
N GLY A 170 -12.22 -4.33 9.75
CA GLY A 170 -12.27 -5.18 10.95
C GLY A 170 -11.71 -4.53 12.21
N LEU A 171 -11.31 -3.25 12.15
CA LEU A 171 -10.94 -2.46 13.33
C LEU A 171 -12.20 -1.88 13.99
N ASP A 172 -12.17 -1.79 15.32
CA ASP A 172 -13.13 -1.01 16.07
C ASP A 172 -12.80 0.49 16.00
N LYS A 173 -13.67 1.36 16.54
CA LYS A 173 -13.50 2.83 16.50
C LYS A 173 -12.16 3.28 17.07
N HIS A 174 -11.70 2.66 18.16
CA HIS A 174 -10.43 3.00 18.78
C HIS A 174 -9.26 2.59 17.88
N GLY A 175 -9.30 1.37 17.34
CA GLY A 175 -8.31 0.87 16.41
C GLY A 175 -8.21 1.70 15.12
N VAL A 176 -9.33 2.18 14.59
CA VAL A 176 -9.34 3.12 13.46
C VAL A 176 -8.60 4.41 13.81
N ALA A 177 -8.87 5.00 14.98
CA ALA A 177 -8.21 6.23 15.43
C ALA A 177 -6.69 6.05 15.57
N GLU A 178 -6.24 4.95 16.21
CA GLU A 178 -4.81 4.64 16.38
C GLU A 178 -4.10 4.46 15.04
N ILE A 179 -4.72 3.75 14.09
CA ILE A 179 -4.11 3.53 12.77
C ILE A 179 -4.13 4.81 11.93
N ARG A 180 -5.16 5.67 12.02
CA ARG A 180 -5.14 7.00 11.39
C ARG A 180 -3.97 7.84 11.89
N GLU A 181 -3.75 7.90 13.21
CA GLU A 181 -2.61 8.60 13.81
C GLU A 181 -1.28 8.05 13.29
N LEU A 182 -1.10 6.73 13.28
CA LEU A 182 0.08 6.09 12.72
C LEU A 182 0.32 6.49 11.25
N LEU A 183 -0.72 6.53 10.41
CA LEU A 183 -0.58 6.93 9.01
C LEU A 183 -0.25 8.41 8.85
N LEU A 184 -0.76 9.28 9.73
CA LEU A 184 -0.40 10.70 9.78
C LEU A 184 1.08 10.89 10.20
N ASP A 185 1.56 10.11 11.17
CA ASP A 185 2.98 10.12 11.57
C ASP A 185 3.88 9.68 10.41
N LEU A 186 3.50 8.63 9.67
CA LEU A 186 4.23 8.17 8.49
C LEU A 186 4.25 9.22 7.38
N LYS A 187 3.12 9.93 7.16
CA LYS A 187 3.05 11.09 6.26
C LYS A 187 4.01 12.20 6.71
N ALA A 188 3.97 12.56 7.99
CA ALA A 188 4.86 13.58 8.56
C ALA A 188 6.35 13.21 8.44
N ALA A 189 6.66 11.90 8.48
CA ALA A 189 7.99 11.36 8.21
C ALA A 189 8.37 11.33 6.72
N GLY A 190 7.53 11.88 5.83
CA GLY A 190 7.79 11.99 4.39
C GLY A 190 7.50 10.72 3.58
N LYS A 191 6.76 9.76 4.15
CA LYS A 191 6.33 8.57 3.39
C LYS A 191 5.24 8.94 2.40
N THR A 192 5.24 8.28 1.24
CA THR A 192 4.16 8.38 0.26
C THR A 192 3.18 7.25 0.52
N ILE A 193 1.89 7.54 0.50
CA ILE A 193 0.85 6.53 0.78
C ILE A 193 -0.20 6.58 -0.32
N LEU A 194 -0.50 5.43 -0.91
CA LEU A 194 -1.66 5.19 -1.76
C LEU A 194 -2.66 4.35 -0.97
N LEU A 195 -3.82 4.93 -0.68
CA LEU A 195 -4.84 4.36 0.18
C LEU A 195 -6.12 4.12 -0.60
N ALA A 196 -6.69 2.90 -0.57
CA ALA A 196 -8.09 2.69 -0.92
C ALA A 196 -8.92 2.57 0.36
N SER A 197 -10.01 3.32 0.43
CA SER A 197 -11.02 3.20 1.48
C SER A 197 -12.40 3.56 0.93
N HIS A 198 -13.42 2.88 1.44
CA HIS A 198 -14.82 3.21 1.19
C HIS A 198 -15.41 4.16 2.24
N ASN A 199 -14.62 4.55 3.25
CA ASN A 199 -15.03 5.48 4.30
C ASN A 199 -14.55 6.90 3.96
N ASP A 200 -15.50 7.81 3.67
CA ASP A 200 -15.20 9.20 3.32
C ASP A 200 -14.47 9.96 4.45
N GLU A 201 -14.67 9.58 5.71
CA GLU A 201 -13.98 10.20 6.84
C GLU A 201 -12.48 9.90 6.83
N ASP A 202 -12.08 8.63 6.54
CA ASP A 202 -10.67 8.25 6.41
C ASP A 202 -9.99 9.03 5.29
N ILE A 203 -10.67 9.11 4.14
CA ILE A 203 -10.18 9.85 2.97
C ILE A 203 -10.01 11.34 3.29
N ARG A 204 -10.99 11.97 3.94
CA ARG A 204 -10.94 13.39 4.30
C ARG A 204 -9.83 13.72 5.31
N ILE A 205 -9.56 12.81 6.26
CA ILE A 205 -8.55 13.05 7.31
C ILE A 205 -7.14 12.83 6.79
N LEU A 206 -6.93 11.81 5.95
CA LEU A 206 -5.59 11.34 5.60
C LEU A 206 -5.07 11.89 4.27
N CYS A 207 -5.95 12.03 3.25
CA CYS A 207 -5.54 12.22 1.87
C CYS A 207 -5.33 13.69 1.50
N ASP A 208 -4.24 13.96 0.79
CA ASP A 208 -3.97 15.26 0.16
C ASP A 208 -4.67 15.37 -1.20
N HIS A 209 -4.80 14.24 -1.90
CA HIS A 209 -5.44 14.13 -3.21
C HIS A 209 -6.36 12.92 -3.22
N VAL A 210 -7.46 13.01 -3.93
CA VAL A 210 -8.44 11.93 -4.05
C VAL A 210 -8.71 11.64 -5.52
N TYR A 211 -8.66 10.37 -5.87
CA TYR A 211 -9.03 9.87 -7.19
C TYR A 211 -10.25 8.97 -7.07
N GLU A 212 -11.14 9.05 -8.03
CA GLU A 212 -12.30 8.18 -8.16
C GLU A 212 -12.06 7.17 -9.27
N MET A 213 -12.25 5.89 -8.94
CA MET A 213 -12.20 4.78 -9.88
C MET A 213 -13.62 4.32 -10.18
N ASP A 214 -14.05 4.48 -11.42
CA ASP A 214 -15.37 4.01 -11.89
C ASP A 214 -15.24 3.25 -13.21
N GLY A 215 -15.73 2.01 -13.24
CA GLY A 215 -15.72 1.16 -14.43
C GLY A 215 -14.35 1.03 -15.11
N GLY A 216 -13.26 1.08 -14.33
CA GLY A 216 -11.88 0.98 -14.81
C GLY A 216 -11.24 2.31 -15.24
N VAL A 217 -11.96 3.42 -15.17
CA VAL A 217 -11.46 4.76 -15.46
C VAL A 217 -11.11 5.47 -14.15
N LEU A 218 -9.92 6.06 -14.07
CA LEU A 218 -9.46 6.83 -12.92
C LEU A 218 -9.59 8.34 -13.23
N ARG A 219 -10.19 9.10 -12.32
CA ARG A 219 -10.31 10.56 -12.45
C ARG A 219 -9.92 11.22 -11.14
N GLU A 220 -9.26 12.36 -11.19
CA GLU A 220 -9.02 13.16 -10.00
C GLU A 220 -10.36 13.77 -9.54
N ARG A 221 -10.66 13.60 -8.25
CA ARG A 221 -11.85 14.19 -7.62
C ARG A 221 -11.48 15.63 -7.23
N THR A 222 -11.98 16.59 -7.97
CA THR A 222 -11.90 18.00 -7.55
C THR A 222 -12.70 18.21 -6.28
N ALA A 223 -12.09 18.90 -5.30
CA ALA A 223 -12.70 19.22 -3.99
C ALA A 223 -13.96 20.06 -4.14
#